data_47fbe331f293010ec0f09bc53ecac9cf
#
_entry.id   47fbe331f293010ec0f09bc53ecac9cf
#
_cell.length_a   1.000
_cell.length_b   1.000
_cell.length_c   1.000
_cell.angle_alpha   90.00
_cell.angle_beta   90.00
_cell.angle_gamma   90.00
#
_symmetry.space_group_name_H-M   'P 1'
#
loop_
_entity.id
_entity.type
_entity.pdbx_description
1 polymer ?
#
loop_
_entity_poly.entity_id
_entity_poly.type
_entity_poly.pdbx_seq_one_letter_code
_entity_poly.pdbx_strand_id
1 'polypeptide(L)'
;ANASIESDEETVKTIISGLYMNNLTIETLFDEVIDPGSMIVENALHQDYLSHAEAFISRKIITRAVEALNNNKPNGSYNGKNGLCVNFEDNLPDLGVVMSEFVLRHNGYNVFNTGSHAELGNLNKVIKNKKVDLIVFYLCNMQCCMSVVGDNIKKTAKQIYSIYQTSEKLNVRVIFGGLGIELLPEIPKTIKDTFITFRELSKLI
;
A
#
# COMPACT_ATOMS: atom_id res chain seq x y z
N ALA A 1 -1.95 1.03 18.13
CA ALA A 1 -1.85 2.50 18.05
C ALA A 1 -1.09 3.08 19.24
N ASN A 2 -1.54 2.89 20.49
CA ASN A 2 -0.89 3.56 21.65
C ASN A 2 0.62 3.30 21.71
N ALA A 3 1.06 2.04 21.61
CA ALA A 3 2.48 1.71 21.61
C ALA A 3 3.26 2.39 20.47
N SER A 4 2.65 2.57 19.29
CA SER A 4 3.30 3.29 18.19
C SER A 4 3.39 4.79 18.45
N ILE A 5 2.39 5.38 19.10
CA ILE A 5 2.38 6.79 19.53
C ILE A 5 3.46 7.01 20.59
N GLU A 6 3.64 6.07 21.50
CA GLU A 6 4.69 6.09 22.53
C GLU A 6 6.08 5.70 21.99
N SER A 7 6.19 5.46 20.70
CA SER A 7 7.41 5.03 20.00
C SER A 7 7.99 3.70 20.50
N ASP A 8 7.17 2.83 21.09
CA ASP A 8 7.54 1.48 21.51
C ASP A 8 7.44 0.49 20.34
N GLU A 9 8.45 0.48 19.51
CA GLU A 9 8.55 -0.36 18.30
C GLU A 9 8.52 -1.85 18.64
N GLU A 10 9.14 -2.28 19.74
CA GLU A 10 9.20 -3.70 20.12
C GLU A 10 7.83 -4.22 20.55
N THR A 11 7.07 -3.45 21.30
CA THR A 11 5.70 -3.79 21.65
C THR A 11 4.80 -3.88 20.41
N VAL A 12 4.92 -2.94 19.46
CA VAL A 12 4.16 -2.98 18.19
C VAL A 12 4.49 -4.26 17.40
N LYS A 13 5.77 -4.60 17.25
CA LYS A 13 6.20 -5.83 16.57
C LYS A 13 5.67 -7.08 17.27
N THR A 14 5.75 -7.11 18.59
CA THR A 14 5.28 -8.25 19.40
C THR A 14 3.78 -8.47 19.25
N ILE A 15 2.98 -7.41 19.30
CA ILE A 15 1.53 -7.48 19.12
C ILE A 15 1.19 -8.00 17.73
N ILE A 16 1.73 -7.38 16.68
CA ILE A 16 1.44 -7.72 15.29
C ILE A 16 1.88 -9.16 14.98
N SER A 17 3.09 -9.55 15.39
CA SER A 17 3.60 -10.91 15.20
C SER A 17 2.78 -11.92 15.97
N GLY A 18 2.40 -11.62 17.21
CA GLY A 18 1.60 -12.50 18.05
C GLY A 18 0.21 -12.74 17.46
N LEU A 19 -0.47 -11.72 16.99
CA LEU A 19 -1.78 -11.86 16.33
C LEU A 19 -1.68 -12.73 15.08
N TYR A 20 -0.66 -12.50 14.28
CA TYR A 20 -0.42 -13.27 13.07
C TYR A 20 -0.10 -14.75 13.37
N MET A 21 0.75 -15.04 14.37
CA MET A 21 1.10 -16.40 14.79
C MET A 21 -0.09 -17.15 15.41
N ASN A 22 -1.07 -16.45 15.97
CA ASN A 22 -2.30 -17.04 16.51
C ASN A 22 -3.39 -17.26 15.44
N ASN A 23 -2.99 -17.46 14.17
CA ASN A 23 -3.85 -17.79 13.03
C ASN A 23 -4.83 -16.69 12.59
N LEU A 24 -4.56 -15.44 12.91
CA LEU A 24 -5.28 -14.35 12.28
C LEU A 24 -4.92 -14.32 10.80
N THR A 25 -5.89 -14.30 9.91
CA THR A 25 -5.59 -14.16 8.46
C THR A 25 -4.95 -12.81 8.18
N ILE A 26 -4.18 -12.73 7.11
CA ILE A 26 -3.49 -11.48 6.72
C ILE A 26 -4.50 -10.37 6.50
N GLU A 27 -5.58 -10.68 5.80
CA GLU A 27 -6.64 -9.73 5.50
C GLU A 27 -7.29 -9.20 6.78
N THR A 28 -7.59 -10.08 7.72
CA THR A 28 -8.16 -9.70 9.02
C THR A 28 -7.16 -8.85 9.82
N LEU A 29 -5.88 -9.23 9.82
CA LEU A 29 -4.84 -8.44 10.49
C LEU A 29 -4.76 -7.02 9.90
N PHE A 30 -4.80 -6.90 8.57
CA PHE A 30 -4.69 -5.61 7.90
C PHE A 30 -5.96 -4.78 8.05
N ASP A 31 -7.13 -5.35 7.74
CA ASP A 31 -8.39 -4.63 7.70
C ASP A 31 -8.95 -4.29 9.09
N GLU A 32 -8.70 -5.13 10.11
CA GLU A 32 -9.32 -4.98 11.42
C GLU A 32 -8.35 -4.52 12.52
N VAL A 33 -7.03 -4.55 12.28
CA VAL A 33 -6.03 -4.17 13.29
C VAL A 33 -5.10 -3.06 12.79
N ILE A 34 -4.43 -3.28 11.66
CA ILE A 34 -3.37 -2.37 11.19
C ILE A 34 -3.97 -1.07 10.65
N ASP A 35 -4.93 -1.16 9.75
CA ASP A 35 -5.56 0.01 9.15
C ASP A 35 -6.31 0.85 10.19
N PRO A 36 -7.18 0.28 11.05
CA PRO A 36 -7.77 1.04 12.16
C PRO A 36 -6.75 1.60 13.14
N GLY A 37 -5.66 0.88 13.42
CA GLY A 37 -4.56 1.37 14.26
C GLY A 37 -3.86 2.59 13.65
N SER A 38 -3.66 2.59 12.34
CA SER A 38 -3.13 3.74 11.60
C SER A 38 -4.09 4.93 11.63
N MET A 39 -5.40 4.69 11.49
CA MET A 39 -6.41 5.75 11.58
C MET A 39 -6.47 6.43 12.95
N ILE A 40 -6.17 5.71 14.04
CA ILE A 40 -6.05 6.33 15.38
C ILE A 40 -4.90 7.33 15.41
N VAL A 41 -3.75 7.01 14.81
CA VAL A 41 -2.61 7.94 14.71
C VAL A 41 -2.99 9.18 13.89
N GLU A 42 -3.71 9.00 12.78
CA GLU A 42 -4.21 10.12 11.97
C GLU A 42 -5.16 11.03 12.74
N ASN A 43 -6.12 10.43 13.45
CA ASN A 43 -7.06 11.20 14.26
C ASN A 43 -6.35 11.99 15.36
N ALA A 44 -5.31 11.41 15.99
CA ALA A 44 -4.50 12.12 16.98
C ALA A 44 -3.74 13.31 16.36
N LEU A 45 -3.25 13.18 15.13
CA LEU A 45 -2.66 14.29 14.38
C LEU A 45 -3.69 15.38 14.07
N HIS A 46 -4.88 15.03 13.59
CA HIS A 46 -5.94 15.99 13.26
C HIS A 46 -6.52 16.72 14.50
N GLN A 47 -6.38 16.13 15.66
CA GLN A 47 -6.80 16.73 16.94
C GLN A 47 -5.66 17.48 17.65
N ASP A 48 -4.53 17.71 16.96
CA ASP A 48 -3.33 18.34 17.50
C ASP A 48 -2.72 17.66 18.75
N TYR A 49 -3.05 16.38 18.98
CA TYR A 49 -2.40 15.57 20.02
C TYR A 49 -1.01 15.06 19.60
N LEU A 50 -0.75 14.99 18.31
CA LEU A 50 0.55 14.65 17.74
C LEU A 50 0.98 15.72 16.75
N SER A 51 2.26 16.04 16.78
CA SER A 51 2.89 16.77 15.68
C SER A 51 3.00 15.91 14.42
N HIS A 52 3.18 16.53 13.26
CA HIS A 52 3.43 15.82 12.00
C HIS A 52 4.61 14.84 12.10
N ALA A 53 5.68 15.23 12.80
CA ALA A 53 6.84 14.38 12.99
C ALA A 53 6.52 13.14 13.84
N GLU A 54 5.81 13.30 14.96
CA GLU A 54 5.41 12.19 15.81
C GLU A 54 4.45 11.23 15.09
N ALA A 55 3.47 11.75 14.38
CA ALA A 55 2.57 10.94 13.57
C ALA A 55 3.32 10.16 12.47
N PHE A 56 4.32 10.78 11.82
CA PHE A 56 5.17 10.10 10.84
C PHE A 56 5.99 8.98 11.49
N ILE A 57 6.62 9.21 12.64
CA ILE A 57 7.38 8.20 13.39
C ILE A 57 6.45 7.04 13.76
N SER A 58 5.28 7.31 14.32
CA SER A 58 4.30 6.28 14.71
C SER A 58 3.90 5.39 13.54
N ARG A 59 3.63 5.99 12.38
CA ARG A 59 3.29 5.25 11.15
C ARG A 59 4.45 4.42 10.62
N LYS A 60 5.68 4.96 10.67
CA LYS A 60 6.87 4.19 10.26
C LYS A 60 7.14 3.00 11.18
N ILE A 61 6.83 3.10 12.46
CA ILE A 61 6.91 1.96 13.40
C ILE A 61 5.93 0.85 12.98
N ILE A 62 4.68 1.21 12.67
CA ILE A 62 3.68 0.25 12.17
C ILE A 62 4.15 -0.38 10.84
N THR A 63 4.62 0.43 9.90
CA THR A 63 5.13 -0.06 8.61
C THR A 63 6.27 -1.06 8.80
N ARG A 64 7.27 -0.74 9.64
CA ARG A 64 8.39 -1.64 9.93
C ARG A 64 7.96 -2.96 10.57
N ALA A 65 6.94 -2.92 11.42
CA ALA A 65 6.41 -4.14 12.03
C ALA A 65 5.75 -5.05 10.97
N VAL A 66 5.04 -4.49 9.99
CA VAL A 66 4.49 -5.24 8.85
C VAL A 66 5.60 -5.76 7.93
N GLU A 67 6.63 -4.95 7.64
CA GLU A 67 7.80 -5.38 6.86
C GLU A 67 8.53 -6.55 7.54
N ALA A 68 8.66 -6.54 8.86
CA ALA A 68 9.28 -7.62 9.61
C ALA A 68 8.51 -8.94 9.48
N LEU A 69 7.17 -8.90 9.44
CA LEU A 69 6.36 -10.08 9.14
C LEU A 69 6.66 -10.64 7.73
N ASN A 70 6.74 -9.77 6.75
CA ASN A 70 6.98 -10.14 5.36
C ASN A 70 8.33 -10.84 5.17
N ASN A 71 9.36 -10.40 5.92
CA ASN A 71 10.70 -10.97 5.84
C ASN A 71 10.83 -12.34 6.55
N ASN A 72 9.96 -12.65 7.51
CA ASN A 72 10.04 -13.85 8.34
C ASN A 72 9.23 -15.04 7.80
N LYS A 73 8.52 -14.89 6.68
CA LYS A 73 7.73 -15.97 6.10
C LYS A 73 8.38 -16.56 4.86
N PRO A 74 8.32 -17.90 4.71
CA PRO A 74 8.50 -18.47 3.39
C PRO A 74 7.39 -17.91 2.50
N ASN A 75 7.77 -17.25 1.42
CA ASN A 75 6.84 -16.88 0.35
C ASN A 75 6.00 -18.11 0.00
N GLY A 76 4.72 -17.92 -0.27
CA GLY A 76 3.91 -18.96 -0.90
C GLY A 76 4.69 -19.53 -2.10
N SER A 77 4.41 -20.75 -2.49
CA SER A 77 5.08 -21.33 -3.66
C SER A 77 4.92 -20.38 -4.84
N TYR A 78 6.04 -20.01 -5.46
CA TYR A 78 6.06 -19.06 -6.58
C TYR A 78 5.08 -19.51 -7.69
N ASN A 79 4.16 -18.63 -8.04
CA ASN A 79 3.11 -18.90 -9.03
C ASN A 79 3.52 -18.59 -10.49
N GLY A 80 4.79 -18.20 -10.71
CA GLY A 80 5.32 -17.84 -12.01
C GLY A 80 5.09 -16.39 -12.44
N LYS A 81 4.44 -15.57 -11.60
CA LYS A 81 4.04 -14.19 -11.94
C LYS A 81 4.83 -13.14 -11.16
N ASN A 82 5.01 -11.99 -11.78
CA ASN A 82 5.65 -10.83 -11.19
C ASN A 82 4.61 -9.74 -10.89
N GLY A 83 4.59 -9.26 -9.64
CA GLY A 83 3.78 -8.13 -9.19
C GLY A 83 4.62 -6.86 -9.04
N LEU A 84 4.02 -5.72 -9.30
CA LEU A 84 4.60 -4.39 -9.03
C LEU A 84 3.64 -3.62 -8.13
N CYS A 85 4.07 -3.35 -6.90
CA CYS A 85 3.33 -2.48 -5.99
C CYS A 85 3.86 -1.07 -6.10
N VAL A 86 2.96 -0.12 -6.34
CA VAL A 86 3.29 1.29 -6.62
C VAL A 86 2.63 2.17 -5.60
N ASN A 87 3.46 2.96 -4.90
CA ASN A 87 2.99 4.11 -4.16
C ASN A 87 3.04 5.34 -5.06
N PHE A 88 2.14 6.28 -4.83
CA PHE A 88 2.18 7.55 -5.56
C PHE A 88 3.32 8.41 -5.06
N GLU A 89 3.87 9.23 -5.97
CA GLU A 89 4.87 10.25 -5.64
C GLU A 89 4.37 11.10 -4.47
N ASP A 90 5.22 11.26 -3.47
CA ASP A 90 4.93 12.01 -2.23
C ASP A 90 3.77 11.49 -1.36
N ASN A 91 3.26 10.29 -1.63
CA ASN A 91 2.26 9.66 -0.79
C ASN A 91 2.95 8.92 0.39
N LEU A 92 3.02 9.57 1.52
CA LEU A 92 3.61 9.05 2.75
C LEU A 92 2.53 8.86 3.84
N PRO A 93 2.62 7.81 4.65
CA PRO A 93 3.55 6.69 4.60
C PRO A 93 3.16 5.64 3.56
N ASP A 94 4.09 4.75 3.27
CA ASP A 94 3.96 3.67 2.29
C ASP A 94 3.29 2.39 2.85
N LEU A 95 2.61 2.46 3.99
CA LEU A 95 2.02 1.32 4.68
C LEU A 95 1.08 0.49 3.80
N GLY A 96 0.16 1.13 3.09
CA GLY A 96 -0.79 0.43 2.21
C GLY A 96 -0.12 -0.32 1.06
N VAL A 97 0.98 0.21 0.54
CA VAL A 97 1.79 -0.46 -0.49
C VAL A 97 2.54 -1.66 0.10
N VAL A 98 3.07 -1.53 1.31
CA VAL A 98 3.73 -2.65 2.03
C VAL A 98 2.72 -3.77 2.34
N MET A 99 1.52 -3.43 2.77
CA MET A 99 0.44 -4.40 2.99
C MET A 99 0.02 -5.08 1.68
N SER A 100 -0.10 -4.32 0.59
CA SER A 100 -0.39 -4.87 -0.75
C SER A 100 0.70 -5.84 -1.21
N GLU A 101 1.97 -5.49 -1.03
CA GLU A 101 3.10 -6.38 -1.30
C GLU A 101 2.98 -7.69 -0.54
N PHE A 102 2.64 -7.61 0.76
CA PHE A 102 2.49 -8.80 1.60
C PHE A 102 1.40 -9.74 1.07
N VAL A 103 0.23 -9.20 0.71
CA VAL A 103 -0.87 -9.97 0.14
C VAL A 103 -0.44 -10.65 -1.17
N LEU A 104 0.24 -9.94 -2.07
CA LEU A 104 0.72 -10.51 -3.32
C LEU A 104 1.76 -11.62 -3.09
N ARG A 105 2.73 -11.43 -2.20
CA ARG A 105 3.74 -12.45 -1.86
C ARG A 105 3.11 -13.68 -1.24
N HIS A 106 2.10 -13.51 -0.41
CA HIS A 106 1.34 -14.62 0.16
C HIS A 106 0.65 -15.46 -0.92
N ASN A 107 0.20 -14.81 -2.00
CA ASN A 107 -0.39 -15.45 -3.17
C ASN A 107 0.64 -15.91 -4.23
N GLY A 108 1.91 -15.97 -3.84
CA GLY A 108 2.98 -16.56 -4.64
C GLY A 108 3.60 -15.66 -5.71
N TYR A 109 3.26 -14.37 -5.75
CA TYR A 109 3.91 -13.44 -6.67
C TYR A 109 5.35 -13.12 -6.25
N ASN A 110 6.25 -12.99 -7.22
CA ASN A 110 7.50 -12.28 -7.03
C ASN A 110 7.22 -10.78 -7.12
N VAL A 111 7.40 -10.02 -6.04
CA VAL A 111 6.92 -8.64 -5.96
C VAL A 111 8.07 -7.64 -5.94
N PHE A 112 7.94 -6.62 -6.79
CA PHE A 112 8.73 -5.40 -6.77
C PHE A 112 7.89 -4.29 -6.10
N ASN A 113 8.48 -3.57 -5.16
CA ASN A 113 7.82 -2.47 -4.46
C ASN A 113 8.61 -1.18 -4.73
N THR A 114 7.93 -0.12 -5.12
CA THR A 114 8.58 1.18 -5.40
C THR A 114 8.90 1.98 -4.14
N GLY A 115 8.44 1.51 -2.98
CA GLY A 115 8.59 2.25 -1.72
C GLY A 115 7.72 3.51 -1.68
N SER A 116 8.16 4.49 -0.92
CA SER A 116 7.42 5.73 -0.67
C SER A 116 7.57 6.80 -1.75
N HIS A 117 8.39 6.55 -2.77
CA HIS A 117 8.60 7.50 -3.86
C HIS A 117 8.72 6.76 -5.19
N ALA A 118 7.74 6.97 -6.06
CA ALA A 118 7.76 6.44 -7.40
C ALA A 118 7.62 7.57 -8.42
N GLU A 119 8.67 7.77 -9.20
CA GLU A 119 8.55 8.61 -10.40
C GLU A 119 7.76 7.86 -11.47
N LEU A 120 6.47 8.11 -11.51
CA LEU A 120 5.52 7.38 -12.37
C LEU A 120 5.92 7.39 -13.85
N GLY A 121 6.58 8.46 -14.32
CA GLY A 121 7.08 8.54 -15.70
C GLY A 121 8.08 7.46 -16.08
N ASN A 122 8.79 6.87 -15.13
CA ASN A 122 9.78 5.82 -15.36
C ASN A 122 9.24 4.40 -15.21
N LEU A 123 8.03 4.22 -14.67
CA LEU A 123 7.46 2.87 -14.42
C LEU A 123 7.31 2.04 -15.69
N ASN A 124 7.08 2.65 -16.85
CA ASN A 124 7.00 1.95 -18.13
C ASN A 124 8.25 1.11 -18.45
N LYS A 125 9.44 1.57 -18.02
CA LYS A 125 10.69 0.82 -18.15
C LYS A 125 10.72 -0.38 -17.19
N VAL A 126 10.26 -0.16 -15.94
CA VAL A 126 10.20 -1.21 -14.92
C VAL A 126 9.25 -2.32 -15.36
N ILE A 127 8.05 -1.97 -15.83
CA ILE A 127 7.04 -2.91 -16.32
C ILE A 127 7.64 -3.85 -17.39
N LYS A 128 8.31 -3.28 -18.39
CA LYS A 128 8.93 -4.05 -19.48
C LYS A 128 10.11 -4.89 -19.00
N ASN A 129 11.04 -4.30 -18.27
CA ASN A 129 12.30 -4.92 -17.87
C ASN A 129 12.09 -6.06 -16.86
N LYS A 130 11.12 -5.93 -15.98
CA LYS A 130 10.80 -6.91 -14.92
C LYS A 130 9.72 -7.90 -15.32
N LYS A 131 9.20 -7.82 -16.56
CA LYS A 131 8.11 -8.68 -17.06
C LYS A 131 6.96 -8.74 -16.07
N VAL A 132 6.44 -7.58 -15.71
CA VAL A 132 5.37 -7.43 -14.73
C VAL A 132 4.06 -7.96 -15.30
N ASP A 133 3.34 -8.80 -14.55
CA ASP A 133 2.04 -9.37 -14.92
C ASP A 133 0.87 -8.60 -14.23
N LEU A 134 1.14 -8.03 -13.06
CA LEU A 134 0.16 -7.33 -12.24
C LEU A 134 0.76 -6.07 -11.63
N ILE A 135 0.04 -4.96 -11.74
CA ILE A 135 0.36 -3.72 -11.04
C ILE A 135 -0.72 -3.45 -9.99
N VAL A 136 -0.31 -3.18 -8.77
CA VAL A 136 -1.19 -2.70 -7.70
C VAL A 136 -0.78 -1.29 -7.33
N PHE A 137 -1.64 -0.32 -7.62
CA PHE A 137 -1.52 1.04 -7.12
C PHE A 137 -2.27 1.17 -5.81
N TYR A 138 -1.64 1.80 -4.83
CA TYR A 138 -2.30 2.15 -3.57
C TYR A 138 -2.27 3.66 -3.36
N LEU A 139 -3.43 4.25 -3.13
CA LEU A 139 -3.59 5.65 -2.81
C LEU A 139 -4.33 5.77 -1.49
N CYS A 140 -3.63 6.22 -0.46
CA CYS A 140 -4.26 6.41 0.84
C CYS A 140 -5.22 7.62 0.81
N ASN A 141 -6.04 7.76 1.84
CA ASN A 141 -6.93 8.91 1.98
C ASN A 141 -6.08 10.19 2.14
N MET A 142 -6.30 11.17 1.25
CA MET A 142 -5.53 12.42 1.24
C MET A 142 -5.76 13.29 2.48
N GLN A 143 -6.83 13.07 3.23
CA GLN A 143 -7.06 13.75 4.51
C GLN A 143 -6.10 13.25 5.61
N CYS A 144 -5.58 12.06 5.45
CA CYS A 144 -4.67 11.43 6.40
C CYS A 144 -3.21 11.73 6.12
N CYS A 145 -2.87 12.08 4.91
CA CYS A 145 -1.49 12.16 4.50
C CYS A 145 -1.07 13.61 4.34
N MET A 146 0.11 13.90 4.80
CA MET A 146 0.87 15.06 4.34
C MET A 146 1.18 14.90 2.84
N SER A 147 0.24 14.32 2.11
CA SER A 147 0.38 13.97 0.72
C SER A 147 0.15 15.21 -0.12
N VAL A 148 1.14 15.58 -0.87
CA VAL A 148 1.08 16.65 -1.90
C VAL A 148 0.22 16.21 -3.10
N VAL A 149 -0.33 14.98 -3.07
CA VAL A 149 -1.20 14.46 -4.13
C VAL A 149 -2.40 15.37 -4.37
N GLY A 150 -2.93 16.02 -3.32
CA GLY A 150 -4.00 17.00 -3.43
C GLY A 150 -3.68 18.13 -4.39
N ASP A 151 -2.48 18.69 -4.33
CA ASP A 151 -2.04 19.81 -5.16
C ASP A 151 -1.68 19.37 -6.58
N ASN A 152 -1.32 18.10 -6.77
CA ASN A 152 -0.87 17.53 -8.03
C ASN A 152 -1.84 16.51 -8.66
N ILE A 153 -3.08 16.43 -8.18
CA ILE A 153 -4.04 15.36 -8.57
C ILE A 153 -4.22 15.23 -10.09
N LYS A 154 -4.24 16.34 -10.82
CA LYS A 154 -4.36 16.34 -12.29
C LYS A 154 -3.11 15.78 -12.97
N LYS A 155 -1.93 16.06 -12.43
CA LYS A 155 -0.65 15.51 -12.92
C LYS A 155 -0.61 14.01 -12.66
N THR A 156 -0.95 13.60 -11.44
CA THR A 156 -1.01 12.19 -11.01
C THR A 156 -2.00 11.40 -11.87
N ALA A 157 -3.21 11.93 -12.09
CA ALA A 157 -4.22 11.29 -12.93
C ALA A 157 -3.72 11.05 -14.37
N LYS A 158 -3.05 12.04 -14.98
CA LYS A 158 -2.45 11.89 -16.31
C LYS A 158 -1.36 10.82 -16.36
N GLN A 159 -0.52 10.75 -15.33
CA GLN A 159 0.54 9.74 -15.23
C GLN A 159 -0.04 8.33 -15.08
N ILE A 160 -1.04 8.15 -14.23
CA ILE A 160 -1.77 6.88 -14.07
C ILE A 160 -2.38 6.44 -15.39
N TYR A 161 -3.05 7.36 -16.10
CA TYR A 161 -3.65 7.06 -17.40
C TYR A 161 -2.59 6.60 -18.43
N SER A 162 -1.44 7.25 -18.47
CA SER A 162 -0.32 6.83 -19.35
C SER A 162 0.20 5.44 -19.03
N ILE A 163 0.32 5.11 -17.73
CA ILE A 163 0.76 3.79 -17.28
C ILE A 163 -0.30 2.74 -17.61
N TYR A 164 -1.56 3.06 -17.36
CA TYR A 164 -2.68 2.18 -17.69
C TYR A 164 -2.69 1.84 -19.20
N GLN A 165 -2.58 2.84 -20.08
CA GLN A 165 -2.50 2.62 -21.52
C GLN A 165 -1.31 1.74 -21.93
N THR A 166 -0.17 1.91 -21.25
CA THR A 166 1.01 1.07 -21.50
C THR A 166 0.77 -0.36 -21.03
N SER A 167 0.14 -0.53 -19.88
CA SER A 167 -0.19 -1.83 -19.30
C SER A 167 -1.17 -2.61 -20.19
N GLU A 168 -2.20 -1.94 -20.71
CA GLU A 168 -3.12 -2.57 -21.68
C GLU A 168 -2.38 -3.09 -22.92
N LYS A 169 -1.48 -2.28 -23.51
CA LYS A 169 -0.68 -2.70 -24.68
C LYS A 169 0.24 -3.88 -24.40
N LEU A 170 0.66 -4.05 -23.14
CA LEU A 170 1.54 -5.13 -22.70
C LEU A 170 0.77 -6.32 -22.11
N ASN A 171 -0.57 -6.25 -22.06
CA ASN A 171 -1.43 -7.22 -21.41
C ASN A 171 -1.11 -7.41 -19.91
N VAL A 172 -0.81 -6.30 -19.21
CA VAL A 172 -0.54 -6.26 -17.79
C VAL A 172 -1.80 -5.83 -17.05
N ARG A 173 -2.24 -6.61 -16.09
CA ARG A 173 -3.39 -6.28 -15.26
C ARG A 173 -3.06 -5.16 -14.28
N VAL A 174 -4.01 -4.26 -14.02
CA VAL A 174 -3.85 -3.15 -13.08
C VAL A 174 -5.00 -3.16 -12.08
N ILE A 175 -4.66 -3.09 -10.80
CA ILE A 175 -5.60 -2.98 -9.68
C ILE A 175 -5.31 -1.67 -8.93
N PHE A 176 -6.35 -0.95 -8.55
CA PHE A 176 -6.24 0.27 -7.75
C PHE A 176 -6.81 0.06 -6.36
N GLY A 177 -6.07 0.46 -5.33
CA GLY A 177 -6.45 0.32 -3.94
C GLY A 177 -6.40 1.61 -3.13
N GLY A 178 -7.13 1.58 -2.01
CA GLY A 178 -7.15 2.64 -1.02
C GLY A 178 -8.26 3.67 -1.21
N LEU A 179 -8.62 4.35 -0.14
CA LEU A 179 -9.70 5.34 -0.09
C LEU A 179 -9.45 6.58 -0.98
N GLY A 180 -8.19 6.87 -1.29
CA GLY A 180 -7.82 8.00 -2.14
C GLY A 180 -8.26 7.86 -3.60
N ILE A 181 -8.72 6.69 -4.04
CA ILE A 181 -9.21 6.45 -5.40
C ILE A 181 -10.38 7.38 -5.73
N GLU A 182 -11.27 7.61 -4.76
CA GLU A 182 -12.46 8.46 -4.95
C GLU A 182 -12.11 9.92 -5.25
N LEU A 183 -10.88 10.32 -4.98
CA LEU A 183 -10.39 11.67 -5.17
C LEU A 183 -9.79 11.90 -6.58
N LEU A 184 -9.58 10.82 -7.34
CA LEU A 184 -9.09 10.93 -8.71
C LEU A 184 -10.22 11.36 -9.65
N PRO A 185 -10.11 12.51 -10.34
CA PRO A 185 -11.21 13.08 -11.10
C PRO A 185 -11.66 12.22 -12.29
N GLU A 186 -10.81 11.33 -12.77
CA GLU A 186 -11.11 10.42 -13.88
C GLU A 186 -10.26 9.16 -13.76
N ILE A 187 -10.74 8.17 -13.03
CA ILE A 187 -10.25 6.80 -13.25
C ILE A 187 -10.86 6.36 -14.58
N PRO A 188 -10.07 5.86 -15.55
CA PRO A 188 -10.64 5.29 -16.75
C PRO A 188 -11.78 4.34 -16.40
N LYS A 189 -12.99 4.56 -16.92
CA LYS A 189 -14.18 3.71 -16.67
C LYS A 189 -13.94 2.23 -17.01
N THR A 190 -12.86 1.95 -17.68
CA THR A 190 -12.36 0.62 -18.04
C THR A 190 -11.66 -0.08 -16.88
N ILE A 191 -11.17 0.66 -15.86
CA ILE A 191 -10.57 0.05 -14.67
C ILE A 191 -11.69 -0.47 -13.78
N LYS A 192 -11.87 -1.79 -13.77
CA LYS A 192 -12.89 -2.47 -12.98
C LYS A 192 -12.37 -3.02 -11.66
N ASP A 193 -11.06 -3.21 -11.58
CA ASP A 193 -10.41 -3.85 -10.44
C ASP A 193 -9.97 -2.79 -9.43
N THR A 194 -10.82 -2.54 -8.46
CA THR A 194 -10.54 -1.64 -7.34
C THR A 194 -10.77 -2.35 -6.01
N PHE A 195 -10.07 -1.93 -4.96
CA PHE A 195 -10.27 -2.44 -3.60
C PHE A 195 -10.12 -1.32 -2.56
N ILE A 196 -10.86 -1.45 -1.48
CA ILE A 196 -10.74 -0.62 -0.28
C ILE A 196 -10.11 -1.46 0.83
N THR A 197 -10.49 -2.72 0.96
CA THR A 197 -10.00 -3.65 1.97
C THR A 197 -9.02 -4.66 1.37
N PHE A 198 -8.06 -5.15 2.16
CA PHE A 198 -7.10 -6.17 1.71
C PHE A 198 -7.77 -7.53 1.47
N ARG A 199 -8.93 -7.77 2.10
CA ARG A 199 -9.80 -8.91 1.78
C ARG A 199 -10.35 -8.83 0.35
N GLU A 200 -10.66 -7.63 -0.14
CA GLU A 200 -11.05 -7.43 -1.55
C GLU A 200 -9.86 -7.65 -2.47
N LEU A 201 -8.67 -7.13 -2.14
CA LEU A 201 -7.46 -7.38 -2.92
C LEU A 201 -7.18 -8.88 -3.05
N SER A 202 -7.22 -9.64 -1.96
CA SER A 202 -7.03 -11.10 -1.98
C SER A 202 -8.02 -11.84 -2.90
N LYS A 203 -9.24 -11.33 -3.04
CA LYS A 203 -10.22 -11.92 -3.96
C LYS A 203 -9.99 -11.56 -5.43
N LEU A 204 -9.29 -10.46 -5.68
CA LEU A 204 -9.00 -10.01 -7.04
C LEU A 204 -7.79 -10.72 -7.65
N ILE A 205 -6.89 -11.30 -6.85
CA ILE A 205 -5.64 -11.93 -7.30
C ILE A 205 -5.72 -13.44 -7.20
#